data_7f5faec90612ad74c8b45b544c5675e9
#
_entry.id   7f5faec90612ad74c8b45b544c5675e9
#
_cell.length_a   1.000
_cell.length_b   1.000
_cell.length_c   1.000
_cell.angle_alpha   90.00
_cell.angle_beta   90.00
_cell.angle_gamma   90.00
#
_symmetry.space_group_name_H-M   'P 1'
#
loop_
_entity.id
_entity.type
_entity.pdbx_description
1 polymer ?
#
loop_
_entity_poly.entity_id
_entity_poly.type
_entity_poly.pdbx_seq_one_letter_code
_entity_poly.pdbx_strand_id
1 'polypeptide(L)'
;KYVKTLIGSDVSGLLNLKEKNSRIISGNVLTGTKLDSNAHLRYYNNEITAIPEGNDYDLFGWAKPMFDKFSVSRALTFSWLFPEKKYDLNTNTNGEHRAFVVTGSFEEVFPLDIYPMQILKACMYKDLDEMEALGMYEVSPEDFALTEFVCVSKQPHQNIIREGLDLMKKEIG
;
A
#
# COMPACT_ATOMS: atom_id res chain seq x y z
N LYS A 1 -18.17 11.88 -5.21
CA LYS A 1 -19.42 12.33 -4.61
C LYS A 1 -19.13 12.88 -3.21
N TYR A 2 -19.63 14.07 -2.89
CA TYR A 2 -19.47 14.65 -1.55
C TYR A 2 -20.75 14.41 -0.75
N VAL A 3 -20.59 14.04 0.52
CA VAL A 3 -21.67 13.82 1.47
C VAL A 3 -21.33 14.56 2.76
N LYS A 4 -22.23 15.38 3.26
CA LYS A 4 -22.07 16.04 4.55
C LYS A 4 -22.55 15.09 5.65
N THR A 5 -21.67 14.75 6.57
CA THR A 5 -21.96 13.80 7.65
C THR A 5 -21.20 14.17 8.92
N LEU A 6 -21.43 13.44 10.01
CA LEU A 6 -20.71 13.59 11.26
C LEU A 6 -19.44 12.74 11.30
N ILE A 7 -18.47 13.14 12.09
CA ILE A 7 -17.28 12.32 12.39
C ILE A 7 -17.76 11.01 13.03
N GLY A 8 -17.19 9.88 12.56
CA GLY A 8 -17.57 8.57 13.05
C GLY A 8 -18.90 8.02 12.52
N SER A 9 -19.43 8.60 11.42
CA SER A 9 -20.66 8.10 10.79
C SER A 9 -20.53 6.64 10.35
N ASP A 10 -21.65 5.93 10.41
CA ASP A 10 -21.79 4.60 9.83
C ASP A 10 -21.58 4.64 8.32
N VAL A 11 -20.68 3.81 7.85
CA VAL A 11 -20.28 3.73 6.44
C VAL A 11 -21.34 3.03 5.60
N SER A 12 -22.09 2.09 6.17
CA SER A 12 -23.14 1.33 5.47
C SER A 12 -24.25 2.21 4.93
N GLY A 13 -24.62 3.24 5.69
CA GLY A 13 -25.62 4.23 5.27
C GLY A 13 -25.12 5.25 4.25
N LEU A 14 -23.82 5.47 4.15
CA LEU A 14 -23.21 6.44 3.24
C LEU A 14 -22.96 5.89 1.83
N LEU A 15 -22.74 4.60 1.73
CA LEU A 15 -22.42 3.89 0.50
C LEU A 15 -23.62 3.04 0.07
N ASN A 16 -24.34 3.48 -0.95
CA ASN A 16 -25.25 2.61 -1.70
C ASN A 16 -24.42 1.60 -2.50
N LEU A 17 -23.78 0.66 -1.80
CA LEU A 17 -22.98 -0.39 -2.41
C LEU A 17 -23.89 -1.37 -3.16
N LYS A 18 -24.09 -1.12 -4.44
CA LYS A 18 -24.78 -2.06 -5.34
C LYS A 18 -23.90 -3.29 -5.66
N GLU A 19 -22.62 -3.20 -5.44
CA GLU A 19 -21.66 -4.26 -5.73
C GLU A 19 -21.33 -5.04 -4.46
N LYS A 20 -21.76 -6.29 -4.42
CA LYS A 20 -21.61 -7.20 -3.29
C LYS A 20 -20.15 -7.60 -2.97
N ASN A 21 -19.20 -7.25 -3.83
CA ASN A 21 -17.79 -7.69 -3.70
C ASN A 21 -16.83 -6.50 -3.80
N SER A 22 -17.03 -5.51 -2.91
CA SER A 22 -16.16 -4.34 -2.84
C SER A 22 -15.49 -4.24 -1.49
N ARG A 23 -14.19 -3.92 -1.50
CA ARG A 23 -13.44 -3.53 -0.30
C ARG A 23 -13.73 -2.08 0.03
N ILE A 24 -14.18 -1.84 1.25
CA ILE A 24 -14.40 -0.50 1.78
C ILE A 24 -13.16 -0.12 2.61
N ILE A 25 -12.66 1.07 2.38
CA ILE A 25 -11.45 1.60 3.00
C ILE A 25 -11.81 2.95 3.63
N SER A 26 -11.48 3.12 4.92
CA SER A 26 -11.48 4.42 5.59
C SER A 26 -10.18 5.13 5.24
N GLY A 27 -10.27 6.22 4.47
CA GLY A 27 -9.12 6.89 3.86
C GLY A 27 -8.92 6.52 2.40
N ASN A 28 -7.71 6.73 1.90
CA ASN A 28 -7.30 6.43 0.53
C ASN A 28 -6.81 4.98 0.36
N VAL A 29 -6.50 4.59 -0.88
CA VAL A 29 -6.04 3.23 -1.21
C VAL A 29 -4.61 2.93 -0.73
N LEU A 30 -3.80 3.95 -0.45
CA LEU A 30 -2.39 3.80 -0.09
C LEU A 30 -2.19 3.65 1.42
N THR A 31 -2.85 4.50 2.22
CA THR A 31 -2.65 4.58 3.67
C THR A 31 -3.91 4.26 4.48
N GLY A 32 -5.04 4.02 3.81
CA GLY A 32 -6.32 3.76 4.45
C GLY A 32 -6.41 2.38 5.09
N THR A 33 -7.39 2.22 5.95
CA THR A 33 -7.64 0.95 6.65
C THR A 33 -8.90 0.30 6.12
N LYS A 34 -8.82 -1.00 5.80
CA LYS A 34 -9.98 -1.80 5.43
C LYS A 34 -11.02 -1.77 6.55
N LEU A 35 -12.26 -1.54 6.18
CA LEU A 35 -13.41 -1.56 7.08
C LEU A 35 -14.24 -2.82 6.90
N ASP A 36 -14.80 -3.29 8.00
CA ASP A 36 -15.83 -4.33 7.98
C ASP A 36 -17.20 -3.73 7.61
N SER A 37 -18.18 -4.58 7.28
CA SER A 37 -19.50 -4.19 6.78
C SER A 37 -20.31 -3.27 7.71
N ASN A 38 -20.04 -3.30 9.01
CA ASN A 38 -20.73 -2.50 10.05
C ASN A 38 -19.79 -1.47 10.69
N ALA A 39 -18.75 -1.05 10.00
CA ALA A 39 -17.76 -0.15 10.55
C ALA A 39 -18.13 1.32 10.38
N HIS A 40 -17.55 2.14 11.22
CA HIS A 40 -17.66 3.58 11.19
C HIS A 40 -16.43 4.21 10.53
N LEU A 41 -16.60 5.40 9.95
CA LEU A 41 -15.48 6.19 9.46
C LEU A 41 -14.54 6.52 10.64
N ARG A 42 -13.26 6.23 10.47
CA ARG A 42 -12.25 6.49 11.51
C ARG A 42 -12.09 7.98 11.77
N TYR A 43 -11.73 8.32 12.98
CA TYR A 43 -11.71 9.70 13.48
C TYR A 43 -10.87 10.66 12.62
N TYR A 44 -9.69 10.23 12.18
CA TYR A 44 -8.77 11.05 11.41
C TYR A 44 -8.98 11.00 9.89
N ASN A 45 -9.98 10.25 9.42
CA ASN A 45 -10.25 10.11 8.00
C ASN A 45 -11.49 10.89 7.61
N ASN A 46 -11.41 11.62 6.50
CA ASN A 46 -12.51 12.41 5.92
C ASN A 46 -12.97 11.88 4.56
N GLU A 47 -12.43 10.74 4.14
CA GLU A 47 -12.79 10.10 2.88
C GLU A 47 -13.03 8.60 3.05
N ILE A 48 -13.85 8.06 2.16
CA ILE A 48 -14.13 6.64 2.05
C ILE A 48 -13.85 6.22 0.61
N THR A 49 -13.04 5.20 0.45
CA THR A 49 -12.74 4.62 -0.85
C THR A 49 -13.35 3.23 -0.95
N ALA A 50 -13.99 2.93 -2.07
CA ALA A 50 -14.49 1.59 -2.38
C ALA A 50 -13.84 1.11 -3.69
N ILE A 51 -13.21 -0.06 -3.65
CA ILE A 51 -12.57 -0.69 -4.80
C ILE A 51 -13.05 -2.14 -4.93
N PRO A 52 -13.10 -2.71 -6.14
CA PRO A 52 -13.46 -4.11 -6.32
C PRO A 52 -12.51 -5.04 -5.56
N GLU A 53 -13.05 -6.06 -4.91
CA GLU A 53 -12.23 -7.11 -4.30
C GLU A 53 -11.72 -8.05 -5.38
N GLY A 54 -10.39 -8.15 -5.53
CA GLY A 54 -9.74 -9.01 -6.51
C GLY A 54 -9.38 -10.36 -5.89
N ASN A 55 -9.93 -11.44 -6.45
CA ASN A 55 -9.60 -12.82 -6.09
C ASN A 55 -9.19 -13.65 -7.31
N ASP A 56 -8.86 -12.99 -8.42
CA ASP A 56 -8.53 -13.65 -9.67
C ASP A 56 -7.05 -14.01 -9.70
N TYR A 57 -6.78 -15.31 -9.76
CA TYR A 57 -5.43 -15.84 -9.90
C TYR A 57 -5.20 -16.33 -11.33
N ASP A 58 -4.23 -15.75 -12.00
CA ASP A 58 -3.84 -16.12 -13.34
C ASP A 58 -2.63 -17.05 -13.32
N LEU A 59 -2.80 -18.26 -13.82
CA LEU A 59 -1.68 -19.16 -14.07
C LEU A 59 -0.76 -18.57 -15.16
N PHE A 60 0.53 -18.40 -14.84
CA PHE A 60 1.51 -17.73 -15.71
C PHE A 60 1.11 -16.31 -16.14
N GLY A 61 0.38 -15.58 -15.31
CA GLY A 61 -0.11 -14.24 -15.62
C GLY A 61 0.99 -13.23 -15.96
N TRP A 62 2.22 -13.44 -15.51
CA TRP A 62 3.40 -12.64 -15.86
C TRP A 62 3.93 -12.89 -17.30
N ALA A 63 3.63 -14.05 -17.89
CA ALA A 63 4.09 -14.44 -19.23
C ALA A 63 3.02 -14.23 -20.32
N LYS A 64 1.75 -14.07 -19.92
CA LYS A 64 0.67 -13.86 -20.88
C LYS A 64 0.75 -12.47 -21.50
N PRO A 65 0.51 -12.31 -22.81
CA PRO A 65 0.36 -11.01 -23.46
C PRO A 65 -0.96 -10.35 -23.01
N MET A 66 -0.95 -9.68 -21.87
CA MET A 66 -2.13 -9.04 -21.30
C MET A 66 -2.00 -7.53 -21.40
N PHE A 67 -2.93 -6.90 -22.11
CA PHE A 67 -2.96 -5.45 -22.28
C PHE A 67 -3.58 -4.72 -21.08
N ASP A 68 -4.31 -5.41 -20.22
CA ASP A 68 -5.10 -4.82 -19.14
C ASP A 68 -4.45 -4.88 -17.75
N LYS A 69 -3.27 -5.50 -17.64
CA LYS A 69 -2.52 -5.50 -16.39
C LYS A 69 -1.70 -4.24 -16.22
N PHE A 70 -1.83 -3.65 -15.04
CA PHE A 70 -1.01 -2.52 -14.62
C PHE A 70 0.45 -2.97 -14.37
N SER A 71 1.40 -2.18 -14.88
CA SER A 71 2.83 -2.40 -14.69
C SER A 71 3.52 -1.07 -14.37
N VAL A 72 4.03 -0.93 -13.15
CA VAL A 72 4.78 0.26 -12.73
C VAL A 72 6.01 0.48 -13.62
N SER A 73 6.80 -0.57 -13.84
CA SER A 73 8.01 -0.54 -14.67
C SER A 73 7.73 -0.51 -16.17
N ARG A 74 6.44 -0.58 -16.58
CA ARG A 74 6.01 -0.70 -17.99
C ARG A 74 6.64 -1.87 -18.74
N ALA A 75 7.11 -2.89 -18.02
CA ALA A 75 7.74 -4.09 -18.60
C ALA A 75 6.74 -5.08 -19.21
N LEU A 76 5.45 -5.01 -18.83
CA LEU A 76 4.42 -5.88 -19.39
C LEU A 76 4.00 -5.40 -20.78
N THR A 77 3.57 -6.36 -21.59
CA THR A 77 3.23 -6.30 -23.01
C THR A 77 2.81 -4.91 -23.51
N PHE A 78 3.71 -4.25 -24.25
CA PHE A 78 3.48 -2.96 -24.91
C PHE A 78 2.93 -1.83 -24.01
N SER A 79 2.96 -1.96 -22.69
CA SER A 79 2.48 -0.93 -21.77
C SER A 79 3.25 0.40 -21.91
N TRP A 80 4.47 0.36 -22.41
CA TRP A 80 5.27 1.53 -22.75
C TRP A 80 4.75 2.33 -23.96
N LEU A 81 3.97 1.70 -24.87
CA LEU A 81 3.34 2.37 -26.02
C LEU A 81 2.14 3.23 -25.62
N PHE A 82 1.52 2.94 -24.49
CA PHE A 82 0.29 3.60 -24.04
C PHE A 82 0.47 4.19 -22.64
N PRO A 83 1.30 5.24 -22.47
CA PRO A 83 1.62 5.83 -21.16
C PRO A 83 0.42 6.43 -20.43
N GLU A 84 -0.59 6.86 -21.17
CA GLU A 84 -1.81 7.51 -20.68
C GLU A 84 -2.95 6.52 -20.39
N LYS A 85 -2.72 5.22 -20.60
CA LYS A 85 -3.77 4.23 -20.39
C LYS A 85 -4.19 4.18 -18.92
N LYS A 86 -5.48 4.26 -18.67
CA LYS A 86 -6.09 4.04 -17.36
C LYS A 86 -6.41 2.56 -17.18
N TYR A 87 -6.25 2.09 -15.95
CA TYR A 87 -6.48 0.68 -15.59
C TYR A 87 -7.56 0.59 -14.52
N ASP A 88 -8.40 -0.43 -14.60
CA ASP A 88 -9.34 -0.79 -13.54
C ASP A 88 -8.58 -1.58 -12.47
N LEU A 89 -8.20 -0.88 -11.40
CA LEU A 89 -7.47 -1.48 -10.29
C LEU A 89 -8.44 -2.14 -9.31
N ASN A 90 -8.03 -3.28 -8.79
CA ASN A 90 -8.70 -4.01 -7.72
C ASN A 90 -7.71 -4.32 -6.58
N THR A 91 -8.13 -5.10 -5.59
CA THR A 91 -7.28 -5.45 -4.44
C THR A 91 -6.30 -6.59 -4.70
N ASN A 92 -6.23 -7.12 -5.91
CA ASN A 92 -5.32 -8.21 -6.24
C ASN A 92 -3.87 -7.70 -6.29
N THR A 93 -2.98 -8.31 -5.51
CA THR A 93 -1.55 -7.96 -5.49
C THR A 93 -0.80 -8.38 -6.75
N ASN A 94 -1.39 -9.27 -7.57
CA ASN A 94 -0.78 -9.83 -8.78
C ASN A 94 0.63 -10.40 -8.55
N GLY A 95 0.85 -11.03 -7.41
CA GLY A 95 2.12 -11.64 -7.03
C GLY A 95 2.12 -12.10 -5.59
N GLU A 96 3.15 -12.83 -5.20
CA GLU A 96 3.36 -13.32 -3.85
C GLU A 96 4.47 -12.54 -3.14
N HIS A 97 4.50 -12.62 -1.82
CA HIS A 97 5.57 -12.07 -1.01
C HIS A 97 6.91 -12.75 -1.33
N ARG A 98 7.92 -11.95 -1.61
CA ARG A 98 9.29 -12.41 -1.94
C ARG A 98 10.32 -11.61 -1.16
N ALA A 99 11.57 -12.09 -1.14
CA ALA A 99 12.70 -11.34 -0.60
C ALA A 99 12.88 -10.01 -1.34
N PHE A 100 13.38 -9.00 -0.65
CA PHE A 100 13.67 -7.71 -1.27
C PHE A 100 14.71 -7.82 -2.38
N VAL A 101 14.46 -7.11 -3.47
CA VAL A 101 15.39 -6.93 -4.58
C VAL A 101 15.76 -5.45 -4.65
N VAL A 102 17.05 -5.16 -4.68
CA VAL A 102 17.56 -3.80 -4.82
C VAL A 102 17.36 -3.35 -6.27
N THR A 103 16.39 -2.48 -6.50
CA THR A 103 16.02 -1.98 -7.83
C THR A 103 16.24 -0.48 -7.99
N GLY A 104 16.47 0.27 -6.89
CA GLY A 104 16.48 1.73 -6.88
C GLY A 104 15.10 2.37 -6.96
N SER A 105 14.04 1.58 -7.16
CA SER A 105 12.69 2.13 -7.35
C SER A 105 12.06 2.71 -6.09
N PHE A 106 12.56 2.37 -4.91
CA PHE A 106 12.06 2.92 -3.66
C PHE A 106 12.55 4.36 -3.47
N GLU A 107 13.81 4.59 -3.78
CA GLU A 107 14.45 5.90 -3.71
C GLU A 107 13.82 6.90 -4.67
N GLU A 108 13.30 6.44 -5.82
CA GLU A 108 12.61 7.29 -6.81
C GLU A 108 11.27 7.84 -6.32
N VAL A 109 10.59 7.12 -5.42
CA VAL A 109 9.23 7.47 -4.96
C VAL A 109 9.17 7.86 -3.49
N PHE A 110 10.27 7.70 -2.75
CA PHE A 110 10.30 8.02 -1.33
C PHE A 110 10.39 9.54 -1.10
N PRO A 111 9.57 10.12 -0.21
CA PRO A 111 9.47 11.57 -0.07
C PRO A 111 10.63 12.23 0.68
N LEU A 112 11.47 11.46 1.36
CA LEU A 112 12.57 11.95 2.18
C LEU A 112 13.92 11.51 1.62
N ASP A 113 14.98 12.28 1.88
CA ASP A 113 16.35 11.98 1.45
C ASP A 113 17.06 11.05 2.45
N ILE A 114 16.56 9.84 2.56
CA ILE A 114 17.08 8.75 3.40
C ILE A 114 17.07 7.44 2.61
N TYR A 115 17.55 6.36 3.21
CA TYR A 115 17.68 5.04 2.58
C TYR A 115 16.53 4.10 2.91
N PRO A 116 15.38 4.15 2.19
CA PRO A 116 14.18 3.40 2.54
C PRO A 116 14.39 1.88 2.53
N MET A 117 15.17 1.35 1.60
CA MET A 117 15.48 -0.07 1.51
C MET A 117 16.27 -0.56 2.73
N GLN A 118 17.24 0.21 3.18
CA GLN A 118 18.09 -0.13 4.34
C GLN A 118 17.27 -0.10 5.62
N ILE A 119 16.44 0.93 5.82
CA ILE A 119 15.54 1.02 6.98
C ILE A 119 14.59 -0.19 7.03
N LEU A 120 13.95 -0.55 5.92
CA LEU A 120 13.08 -1.73 5.87
C LEU A 120 13.84 -3.02 6.27
N LYS A 121 15.06 -3.19 5.80
CA LYS A 121 15.90 -4.34 6.18
C LYS A 121 16.25 -4.32 7.66
N ALA A 122 16.70 -3.18 8.20
CA ALA A 122 17.01 -3.05 9.62
C ALA A 122 15.80 -3.42 10.49
N CYS A 123 14.59 -2.96 10.13
CA CYS A 123 13.36 -3.33 10.81
C CYS A 123 13.08 -4.84 10.76
N MET A 124 13.26 -5.48 9.60
CA MET A 124 13.04 -6.92 9.46
C MET A 124 14.02 -7.76 10.28
N TYR A 125 15.25 -7.31 10.41
CA TYR A 125 16.27 -7.98 11.23
C TYR A 125 16.22 -7.55 12.70
N LYS A 126 15.41 -6.52 13.04
CA LYS A 126 15.25 -5.95 14.39
C LYS A 126 16.60 -5.40 14.93
N ASP A 127 17.37 -4.81 14.06
CA ASP A 127 18.64 -4.17 14.37
C ASP A 127 18.38 -2.73 14.82
N LEU A 128 18.30 -2.51 16.14
CA LEU A 128 17.95 -1.22 16.74
C LEU A 128 19.03 -0.16 16.45
N ASP A 129 20.29 -0.53 16.51
CA ASP A 129 21.39 0.40 16.28
C ASP A 129 21.38 0.90 14.82
N GLU A 130 21.14 0.00 13.89
CA GLU A 130 21.01 0.33 12.45
C GLU A 130 19.74 1.14 12.16
N MET A 131 18.60 0.81 12.79
CA MET A 131 17.37 1.60 12.67
C MET A 131 17.60 3.05 13.12
N GLU A 132 18.25 3.26 14.27
CA GLU A 132 18.56 4.58 14.79
C GLU A 132 19.53 5.34 13.87
N ALA A 133 20.62 4.68 13.46
CA ALA A 133 21.64 5.28 12.59
C ALA A 133 21.08 5.70 11.21
N LEU A 134 20.05 5.00 10.69
CA LEU A 134 19.39 5.29 9.42
C LEU A 134 18.27 6.34 9.53
N GLY A 135 17.97 6.85 10.72
CA GLY A 135 16.95 7.90 10.90
C GLY A 135 15.51 7.38 11.04
N MET A 136 15.33 6.19 11.64
CA MET A 136 14.00 5.60 11.84
C MET A 136 13.04 6.50 12.62
N TYR A 137 13.52 7.39 13.47
CA TYR A 137 12.71 8.36 14.22
C TYR A 137 12.08 9.46 13.34
N GLU A 138 12.59 9.66 12.14
CA GLU A 138 12.15 10.72 11.23
C GLU A 138 11.04 10.26 10.28
N VAL A 139 10.70 8.96 10.30
CA VAL A 139 9.74 8.37 9.37
C VAL A 139 8.46 7.89 10.02
N SER A 140 7.41 7.92 9.26
CA SER A 140 6.11 7.30 9.60
C SER A 140 5.81 6.13 8.65
N PRO A 141 4.95 5.18 9.04
CA PRO A 141 4.51 4.10 8.14
C PRO A 141 3.92 4.63 6.83
N GLU A 142 3.24 5.76 6.87
CA GLU A 142 2.56 6.40 5.74
C GLU A 142 3.55 6.89 4.67
N ASP A 143 4.78 7.26 5.04
CA ASP A 143 5.82 7.67 4.10
C ASP A 143 6.24 6.53 3.16
N PHE A 144 6.08 5.28 3.62
CA PHE A 144 6.36 4.07 2.86
C PHE A 144 5.21 3.59 1.97
N ALA A 145 4.11 4.31 1.89
CA ALA A 145 2.95 3.90 1.10
C ALA A 145 3.27 3.76 -0.41
N LEU A 146 4.01 4.70 -0.98
CA LEU A 146 4.41 4.64 -2.38
C LEU A 146 5.46 3.55 -2.63
N THR A 147 6.41 3.35 -1.71
CA THR A 147 7.40 2.27 -1.83
C THR A 147 6.74 0.89 -1.77
N GLU A 148 5.71 0.72 -0.92
CA GLU A 148 4.89 -0.49 -0.87
C GLU A 148 4.16 -0.73 -2.19
N PHE A 149 3.58 0.32 -2.78
CA PHE A 149 2.88 0.24 -4.06
C PHE A 149 3.78 -0.20 -5.22
N VAL A 150 4.99 0.34 -5.32
CA VAL A 150 5.93 -0.01 -6.39
C VAL A 150 6.72 -1.29 -6.10
N CYS A 151 6.60 -1.87 -4.91
CA CYS A 151 7.38 -3.02 -4.47
C CYS A 151 7.13 -4.25 -5.33
N VAL A 152 8.15 -4.67 -6.08
CA VAL A 152 8.10 -5.90 -6.89
C VAL A 152 8.04 -7.17 -6.03
N SER A 153 8.53 -7.08 -4.79
CA SER A 153 8.57 -8.20 -3.81
C SER A 153 7.28 -8.32 -2.99
N LYS A 154 6.32 -7.40 -3.17
CA LYS A 154 5.02 -7.39 -2.49
C LYS A 154 5.09 -7.42 -0.96
N GLN A 155 6.14 -6.87 -0.38
CA GLN A 155 6.31 -6.78 1.07
C GLN A 155 5.43 -5.67 1.66
N PRO A 156 4.88 -5.86 2.87
CA PRO A 156 4.02 -4.87 3.54
C PRO A 156 4.87 -3.82 4.27
N HIS A 157 5.39 -2.84 3.55
CA HIS A 157 6.36 -1.85 4.08
C HIS A 157 5.82 -1.06 5.26
N GLN A 158 4.58 -0.56 5.16
CA GLN A 158 3.96 0.22 6.25
C GLN A 158 3.86 -0.59 7.54
N ASN A 159 3.56 -1.89 7.42
CA ASN A 159 3.49 -2.78 8.59
C ASN A 159 4.88 -3.04 9.18
N ILE A 160 5.89 -3.28 8.33
CA ILE A 160 7.29 -3.47 8.75
C ILE A 160 7.78 -2.25 9.53
N ILE A 161 7.53 -1.04 9.04
CA ILE A 161 7.91 0.20 9.72
C ILE A 161 7.16 0.36 11.04
N ARG A 162 5.88 0.07 11.08
CA ARG A 162 5.08 0.15 12.32
C ARG A 162 5.63 -0.78 13.40
N GLU A 163 5.91 -2.03 13.05
CA GLU A 163 6.52 -3.00 13.96
C GLU A 163 7.92 -2.57 14.43
N GLY A 164 8.72 -1.96 13.54
CA GLY A 164 10.03 -1.40 13.88
C GLY A 164 9.91 -0.25 14.88
N LEU A 165 9.02 0.71 14.64
CA LEU A 165 8.79 1.83 15.57
C LEU A 165 8.26 1.36 16.93
N ASP A 166 7.35 0.38 16.94
CA ASP A 166 6.83 -0.20 18.18
C ASP A 166 7.93 -0.92 18.96
N LEU A 167 8.84 -1.60 18.28
CA LEU A 167 10.01 -2.24 18.87
C LEU A 167 10.95 -1.20 19.49
N MET A 168 11.31 -0.16 18.75
CA MET A 168 12.18 0.93 19.26
C MET A 168 11.57 1.59 20.49
N LYS A 169 10.28 1.89 20.45
CA LYS A 169 9.55 2.48 21.58
C LYS A 169 9.58 1.58 22.82
N LYS A 170 9.56 0.26 22.63
CA LYS A 170 9.56 -0.71 23.73
C LYS A 170 10.95 -0.85 24.38
N GLU A 171 12.00 -0.82 23.58
CA GLU A 171 13.35 -1.14 24.03
C GLU A 171 14.17 0.12 24.44
N ILE A 172 13.89 1.26 23.86
CA ILE A 172 14.64 2.51 24.03
C ILE A 172 13.79 3.60 24.71
N GLY A 173 12.46 3.61 24.50
CA GLY A 173 11.50 4.56 25.07
C GLY A 173 11.01 4.14 26.41
#